data_5264983bff1470e748e411ca3df4aa1a
#
_entry.id   5264983bff1470e748e411ca3df4aa1a
#
_cell.length_a   1.000
_cell.length_b   1.000
_cell.length_c   1.000
_cell.angle_alpha   90.00
_cell.angle_beta   90.00
_cell.angle_gamma   90.00
#
_symmetry.space_group_name_H-M   'P 1'
#
loop_
_entity.id
_entity.type
_entity.pdbx_description
1 polymer ?
#
loop_
_entity_poly.entity_id
_entity_poly.type
_entity_poly.pdbx_seq_one_letter_code
_entity_poly.pdbx_strand_id
1 'polypeptide(L)'
;MWQRILELFADSPSQQKVVRFLLENGFGISREGKVVVNDIEITASALSRAVKVDRRVVDTTIRRISEFSELEPVFTRLRVTPDFTDVAKYLGLSVITILPKN
;
A
#
# COMPACT_ATOMS: atom_id res chain seq x y z
N MET A 1 5.61 -14.40 3.17
CA MET A 1 4.32 -13.68 3.29
C MET A 1 3.96 -12.88 2.04
N TRP A 2 4.91 -12.13 1.49
CA TRP A 2 4.67 -11.39 0.25
C TRP A 2 4.15 -12.29 -0.87
N GLN A 3 4.85 -13.37 -1.14
CA GLN A 3 4.45 -14.33 -2.18
C GLN A 3 3.09 -14.94 -1.87
N ARG A 4 2.84 -15.27 -0.61
CA ARG A 4 1.56 -15.81 -0.17
C ARG A 4 0.40 -14.84 -0.44
N ILE A 5 0.62 -13.55 -0.18
CA ILE A 5 -0.41 -12.53 -0.43
C ILE A 5 -0.74 -12.46 -1.92
N LEU A 6 0.28 -12.45 -2.77
CA LEU A 6 0.05 -12.40 -4.21
C LEU A 6 -0.67 -13.66 -4.71
N GLU A 7 -0.38 -14.82 -4.12
CA GLU A 7 -1.04 -16.07 -4.48
C GLU A 7 -2.52 -16.06 -4.16
N LEU A 8 -2.94 -15.38 -3.09
CA LEU A 8 -4.35 -15.27 -2.73
C LEU A 8 -5.18 -14.56 -3.80
N PHE A 9 -4.53 -13.78 -4.66
CA PHE A 9 -5.18 -13.03 -5.72
C PHE A 9 -4.79 -13.52 -7.12
N ALA A 10 -4.19 -14.70 -7.21
CA ALA A 10 -3.71 -15.22 -8.49
C ALA A 10 -4.82 -15.47 -9.50
N ASP A 11 -6.07 -15.67 -9.03
CA ASP A 11 -7.24 -15.88 -9.88
C ASP A 11 -7.72 -14.60 -10.58
N SER A 12 -7.22 -13.43 -10.18
CA SER A 12 -7.61 -12.15 -10.77
C SER A 12 -6.39 -11.28 -10.98
N PRO A 13 -5.84 -11.22 -12.19
CA PRO A 13 -4.66 -10.39 -12.48
C PRO A 13 -4.87 -8.91 -12.17
N SER A 14 -6.06 -8.36 -12.41
CA SER A 14 -6.33 -6.95 -12.12
C SER A 14 -6.37 -6.67 -10.61
N GLN A 15 -6.94 -7.57 -9.82
CA GLN A 15 -6.93 -7.45 -8.37
C GLN A 15 -5.52 -7.63 -7.81
N GLN A 16 -4.77 -8.59 -8.34
CA GLN A 16 -3.38 -8.79 -7.94
C GLN A 16 -2.53 -7.54 -8.20
N LYS A 17 -2.82 -6.84 -9.30
CA LYS A 17 -2.14 -5.58 -9.65
C LYS A 17 -2.40 -4.51 -8.58
N VAL A 18 -3.63 -4.41 -8.08
CA VAL A 18 -3.98 -3.48 -6.99
C VAL A 18 -3.25 -3.86 -5.71
N VAL A 19 -3.28 -5.13 -5.33
CA VAL A 19 -2.63 -5.61 -4.11
C VAL A 19 -1.13 -5.33 -4.17
N ARG A 20 -0.51 -5.62 -5.30
CA ARG A 20 0.92 -5.36 -5.49
C ARG A 20 1.23 -3.88 -5.35
N PHE A 21 0.42 -3.02 -5.93
CA PHE A 21 0.60 -1.57 -5.84
C PHE A 21 0.55 -1.09 -4.39
N LEU A 22 -0.43 -1.57 -3.63
CA LEU A 22 -0.56 -1.20 -2.22
C LEU A 22 0.69 -1.60 -1.42
N LEU A 23 1.14 -2.85 -1.60
CA LEU A 23 2.30 -3.36 -0.88
C LEU A 23 3.58 -2.63 -1.26
N GLU A 24 3.79 -2.39 -2.55
CA GLU A 24 5.02 -1.77 -3.04
C GLU A 24 5.13 -0.30 -2.64
N ASN A 25 4.00 0.37 -2.44
CA ASN A 25 3.98 1.79 -2.12
C ASN A 25 3.66 2.10 -0.67
N GLY A 26 3.47 1.08 0.16
CA GLY A 26 3.20 1.27 1.58
C GLY A 26 1.82 1.82 1.87
N PHE A 27 0.84 1.59 1.00
CA PHE A 27 -0.53 2.03 1.17
C PHE A 27 -1.29 1.00 1.99
N GLY A 28 -1.85 1.43 3.11
CA GLY A 28 -2.60 0.56 3.99
C GLY A 28 -4.10 0.62 3.76
N ILE A 29 -4.83 -0.14 4.56
CA ILE A 29 -6.28 -0.13 4.56
C ILE A 29 -6.72 0.06 6.00
N SER A 30 -7.53 1.09 6.23
CA SER A 30 -8.04 1.38 7.57
C SER A 30 -9.08 0.34 7.98
N ARG A 31 -9.43 0.34 9.25
CA ARG A 31 -10.46 -0.57 9.78
C ARG A 31 -11.84 -0.29 9.16
N GLU A 32 -12.05 0.92 8.65
CA GLU A 32 -13.29 1.29 7.95
C GLU A 32 -13.27 0.87 6.48
N GLY A 33 -12.22 0.21 6.02
CA GLY A 33 -12.13 -0.27 4.64
C GLY A 33 -11.71 0.78 3.64
N LYS A 34 -10.99 1.79 4.07
CA LYS A 34 -10.49 2.86 3.19
C LYS A 34 -9.00 2.70 2.95
N VAL A 35 -8.54 2.95 1.72
CA VAL A 35 -7.11 2.98 1.44
C VAL A 35 -6.53 4.24 2.09
N VAL A 36 -5.43 4.08 2.80
CA VAL A 36 -4.78 5.20 3.49
C VAL A 36 -3.27 5.18 3.24
N VAL A 37 -2.69 6.36 3.26
CA VAL A 37 -1.24 6.55 3.27
C VAL A 37 -0.91 7.32 4.53
N ASN A 38 -0.29 6.66 5.50
CA ASN A 38 0.03 7.26 6.80
C ASN A 38 -1.19 7.97 7.40
N ASP A 39 -2.33 7.24 7.39
CA ASP A 39 -3.62 7.66 7.93
C ASP A 39 -4.36 8.71 7.08
N ILE A 40 -3.83 9.07 5.92
CA ILE A 40 -4.52 9.99 5.00
C ILE A 40 -5.27 9.14 3.97
N GLU A 41 -6.58 9.37 3.86
CA GLU A 41 -7.42 8.58 2.96
C GLU A 41 -7.13 8.91 1.50
N ILE A 42 -7.03 7.85 0.68
CA ILE A 42 -6.86 7.93 -0.77
C ILE A 42 -8.15 7.41 -1.40
N THR A 43 -8.74 8.19 -2.32
CA THR A 43 -9.98 7.77 -2.96
C THR A 43 -9.75 6.57 -3.89
N ALA A 44 -10.79 5.75 -4.03
CA ALA A 44 -10.75 4.64 -4.97
C ALA A 44 -10.54 5.12 -6.41
N SER A 45 -11.08 6.30 -6.75
CA SER A 45 -10.89 6.88 -8.07
C SER A 45 -9.44 7.26 -8.34
N ALA A 46 -8.78 7.88 -7.36
CA ALA A 46 -7.36 8.24 -7.49
C ALA A 46 -6.51 6.98 -7.65
N LEU A 47 -6.80 5.96 -6.85
CA LEU A 47 -6.06 4.70 -6.89
C LEU A 47 -6.28 3.99 -8.23
N SER A 48 -7.52 3.96 -8.74
CA SER A 48 -7.82 3.32 -10.02
C SER A 48 -7.04 3.96 -11.17
N ARG A 49 -6.90 5.29 -11.16
CA ARG A 49 -6.10 5.97 -12.16
C ARG A 49 -4.61 5.63 -12.06
N ALA A 50 -4.10 5.55 -10.84
CA ALA A 50 -2.69 5.23 -10.61
C ALA A 50 -2.35 3.81 -11.03
N VAL A 51 -3.21 2.86 -10.71
CA VAL A 51 -3.01 1.44 -11.02
C VAL A 51 -3.43 1.10 -12.45
N LYS A 52 -4.26 1.94 -13.06
CA LYS A 52 -4.82 1.75 -14.41
C LYS A 52 -5.76 0.54 -14.47
N VAL A 53 -6.68 0.51 -13.53
CA VAL A 53 -7.76 -0.47 -13.48
C VAL A 53 -9.09 0.24 -13.28
N ASP A 54 -10.20 -0.46 -13.53
CA ASP A 54 -11.53 0.05 -13.25
C ASP A 54 -11.69 0.27 -11.73
N ARG A 55 -12.39 1.35 -11.35
CA ARG A 55 -12.64 1.65 -9.95
C ARG A 55 -13.30 0.48 -9.20
N ARG A 56 -14.18 -0.28 -9.88
CA ARG A 56 -14.84 -1.43 -9.27
C ARG A 56 -13.85 -2.52 -8.89
N VAL A 57 -12.74 -2.63 -9.65
CA VAL A 57 -11.67 -3.58 -9.30
C VAL A 57 -11.03 -3.18 -7.98
N VAL A 58 -10.80 -1.87 -7.78
CA VAL A 58 -10.24 -1.36 -6.52
C VAL A 58 -11.18 -1.70 -5.35
N ASP A 59 -12.46 -1.35 -5.49
CA ASP A 59 -13.45 -1.60 -4.44
C ASP A 59 -13.56 -3.09 -4.10
N THR A 60 -13.60 -3.94 -5.11
CA THR A 60 -13.68 -5.40 -4.93
C THR A 60 -12.43 -5.94 -4.25
N THR A 61 -11.26 -5.42 -4.65
CA THR A 61 -9.98 -5.86 -4.07
C THR A 61 -9.90 -5.52 -2.59
N ILE A 62 -10.28 -4.30 -2.22
CA ILE A 62 -10.26 -3.85 -0.83
C ILE A 62 -11.19 -4.71 0.01
N ARG A 63 -12.38 -4.98 -0.48
CA ARG A 63 -13.35 -5.83 0.20
C ARG A 63 -12.79 -7.23 0.40
N ARG A 64 -12.17 -7.77 -0.65
CA ARG A 64 -11.61 -9.11 -0.62
C ARG A 64 -10.44 -9.21 0.36
N ILE A 65 -9.58 -8.20 0.41
CA ILE A 65 -8.49 -8.14 1.40
C ILE A 65 -9.07 -8.22 2.81
N SER A 66 -10.16 -7.51 3.07
CA SER A 66 -10.81 -7.48 4.38
C SER A 66 -11.38 -8.83 4.80
N GLU A 67 -11.63 -9.73 3.83
CA GLU A 67 -12.14 -11.07 4.12
C GLU A 67 -11.05 -12.03 4.60
N PHE A 68 -9.79 -11.71 4.39
CA PHE A 68 -8.68 -12.56 4.84
C PHE A 68 -8.15 -12.04 6.18
N SER A 69 -8.49 -12.76 7.27
CA SER A 69 -8.06 -12.36 8.61
C SER A 69 -6.54 -12.27 8.74
N GLU A 70 -5.80 -13.08 7.98
CA GLU A 70 -4.33 -13.06 8.00
C GLU A 70 -3.75 -11.79 7.39
N LEU A 71 -4.51 -11.04 6.60
CA LEU A 71 -4.05 -9.80 5.96
C LEU A 71 -4.35 -8.55 6.79
N GLU A 72 -5.25 -8.66 7.77
CA GLU A 72 -5.62 -7.51 8.61
C GLU A 72 -4.40 -6.85 9.27
N PRO A 73 -3.52 -7.60 9.97
CA PRO A 73 -2.36 -6.96 10.61
C PRO A 73 -1.37 -6.36 9.61
N VAL A 74 -1.34 -6.85 8.38
CA VAL A 74 -0.45 -6.31 7.35
C VAL A 74 -0.97 -4.96 6.88
N PHE A 75 -2.20 -4.91 6.38
CA PHE A 75 -2.72 -3.72 5.72
C PHE A 75 -3.12 -2.61 6.69
N THR A 76 -3.48 -2.93 7.92
CA THR A 76 -3.79 -1.90 8.92
C THR A 76 -2.53 -1.23 9.48
N ARG A 77 -1.36 -1.86 9.33
CA ARG A 77 -0.09 -1.34 9.85
C ARG A 77 0.87 -0.85 8.79
N LEU A 78 0.52 -1.03 7.52
CA LEU A 78 1.39 -0.63 6.41
C LEU A 78 1.50 0.89 6.36
N ARG A 79 2.74 1.39 6.27
CA ARG A 79 3.02 2.83 6.27
C ARG A 79 4.16 3.14 5.32
N VAL A 80 4.20 4.38 4.88
CA VAL A 80 5.30 4.90 4.05
C VAL A 80 6.32 5.56 4.96
N THR A 81 7.58 5.22 4.75
CA THR A 81 8.69 5.90 5.42
C THR A 81 9.38 6.80 4.38
N PRO A 82 9.61 8.09 4.70
CA PRO A 82 10.23 8.97 3.74
C PRO A 82 11.66 8.55 3.41
N ASP A 83 12.01 8.68 2.15
CA ASP A 83 13.36 8.42 1.67
C ASP A 83 14.03 9.77 1.40
N PHE A 84 15.02 10.11 2.23
CA PHE A 84 15.73 11.38 2.15
C PHE A 84 17.00 11.32 1.31
N THR A 85 17.27 10.16 0.68
CA THR A 85 18.54 9.95 -0.02
C THR A 85 18.86 11.07 -1.01
N ASP A 86 17.90 11.43 -1.86
CA ASP A 86 18.12 12.42 -2.90
C ASP A 86 17.97 13.87 -2.43
N VAL A 87 17.40 14.08 -1.26
CA VAL A 87 17.16 15.45 -0.75
C VAL A 87 18.03 15.79 0.45
N ALA A 88 18.77 14.83 0.99
CA ALA A 88 19.53 15.02 2.21
C ALA A 88 20.49 16.22 2.13
N LYS A 89 21.20 16.39 1.01
CA LYS A 89 22.14 17.49 0.84
C LYS A 89 21.47 18.86 0.85
N TYR A 90 20.22 18.93 0.35
CA TYR A 90 19.47 20.18 0.35
C TYR A 90 18.91 20.53 1.73
N LEU A 91 18.81 19.54 2.62
CA LEU A 91 18.37 19.73 3.99
C LEU A 91 19.54 19.89 4.96
N GLY A 92 20.79 19.79 4.46
CA GLY A 92 21.97 19.84 5.29
C GLY A 92 22.13 18.60 6.17
N LEU A 93 21.58 17.47 5.75
CA LEU A 93 21.61 16.22 6.52
C LEU A 93 22.52 15.19 5.88
N SER A 94 23.09 14.32 6.71
CA SER A 94 23.77 13.11 6.24
C SER A 94 22.74 12.02 6.05
N VAL A 95 22.89 11.20 4.98
CA VAL A 95 22.02 10.07 4.73
C VAL A 95 22.00 9.11 5.94
N ILE A 96 23.15 8.94 6.59
CA ILE A 96 23.27 8.05 7.75
C ILE A 96 22.37 8.51 8.90
N THR A 97 22.25 9.83 9.10
CA THR A 97 21.47 10.38 10.22
C THR A 97 19.97 10.29 10.00
N ILE A 98 19.52 10.11 8.78
CA ILE A 98 18.08 10.05 8.47
C ILE A 98 17.56 8.61 8.31
N LEU A 99 18.44 7.62 8.27
CA LEU A 99 18.01 6.23 8.18
C LEU A 99 17.49 5.76 9.55
N PRO A 100 16.33 5.10 9.59
CA PRO A 100 15.80 4.64 10.87
C PRO A 100 16.68 3.54 11.45
N LYS A 101 16.76 3.51 12.77
CA LYS A 101 17.41 2.42 13.48
C LYS A 101 16.43 1.31 13.73
N ASN A 102 16.86 0.11 13.47
CA ASN A 102 16.04 -1.08 13.72
C ASN A 102 16.53 -1.83 14.95
#